data_ee9d8ace287718e733a5a39914dafbf9
#
_entry.id   ee9d8ace287718e733a5a39914dafbf9
#
_cell.length_a   1.000
_cell.length_b   1.000
_cell.length_c   1.000
_cell.angle_alpha   90.00
_cell.angle_beta   90.00
_cell.angle_gamma   90.00
#
_symmetry.space_group_name_H-M   'P 1'
#
loop_
_entity.id
_entity.type
_entity.pdbx_description
1 polymer ?
#
loop_
_entity_poly.entity_id
_entity_poly.type
_entity_poly.pdbx_seq_one_letter_code
_entity_poly.pdbx_strand_id
1 'polypeptide(L)'
;MTTTVDLVPGLITTRDAIAAAYGCGTFQGIEPADEAGKVFVYSDPFAGEEYGYTFDGRAEDDEFGPLYLYTGAGPNGDQKPSGRNGSLLSHAEKNREVHLFVAHGKVPGSGAMQQRYIGQMVLDPVKPYDIRRGPGRDGVMRNVLVFRFRPAEGTTPAWTEADQTPAAAKTTIEVTDPAVAVPAPVVLPQQSGAKVKKTEQHNTSETIADIPAGQRKVLRREGELVRAFAAHLAAAGHKTHSFQITIAGEPGVLTPDLYDATDHVLYEAKGLTTRANVRMAIGQLADYRRHIPGRKELRVAVLLPSKPTVDVKDLLGEEYVELVYQTDHGFVGWPLAYT
;
A
#
# COMPACT_ATOMS: atom_id res chain seq x y z
N MET A 1 14.08 25.84 -29.37
CA MET A 1 15.03 24.89 -28.76
C MET A 1 14.30 24.19 -27.64
N THR A 2 14.02 22.91 -27.79
CA THR A 2 13.38 22.11 -26.75
C THR A 2 14.39 21.92 -25.65
N THR A 3 14.18 22.52 -24.49
CA THR A 3 15.08 22.35 -23.34
C THR A 3 14.90 20.93 -22.84
N THR A 4 15.85 20.05 -23.12
CA THR A 4 15.84 18.68 -22.60
C THR A 4 16.31 18.73 -21.15
N VAL A 5 15.53 18.22 -20.23
CA VAL A 5 15.92 18.01 -18.82
C VAL A 5 16.27 16.52 -18.67
N ASP A 6 17.52 16.26 -18.31
CA ASP A 6 17.95 14.87 -18.06
C ASP A 6 17.50 14.44 -16.65
N LEU A 7 16.67 13.41 -16.58
CA LEU A 7 16.07 12.91 -15.34
C LEU A 7 17.03 11.94 -14.63
N VAL A 8 18.05 12.49 -13.99
CA VAL A 8 18.98 11.71 -13.15
C VAL A 8 18.56 11.84 -11.68
N PRO A 9 18.40 10.74 -10.91
CA PRO A 9 18.06 10.79 -9.50
C PRO A 9 18.95 11.74 -8.72
N GLY A 10 18.35 12.61 -7.91
CA GLY A 10 19.05 13.71 -7.21
C GLY A 10 19.01 15.06 -7.94
N LEU A 11 18.53 15.13 -9.18
CA LEU A 11 18.33 16.39 -9.89
C LEU A 11 17.41 17.31 -9.09
N ILE A 12 17.84 18.56 -8.87
CA ILE A 12 17.02 19.63 -8.29
C ILE A 12 16.56 20.54 -9.44
N THR A 13 15.25 20.71 -9.54
CA THR A 13 14.60 21.44 -10.64
C THR A 13 13.32 22.15 -10.17
N THR A 14 12.53 22.70 -11.08
CA THR A 14 11.22 23.27 -10.80
C THR A 14 10.14 22.60 -11.63
N ARG A 15 8.88 22.67 -11.21
CA ARG A 15 7.74 22.17 -12.01
C ARG A 15 7.66 22.84 -13.36
N ASP A 16 7.98 24.15 -13.43
CA ASP A 16 7.95 24.91 -14.70
C ASP A 16 9.01 24.39 -15.69
N ALA A 17 10.21 24.04 -15.19
CA ALA A 17 11.25 23.47 -16.04
C ALA A 17 10.85 22.08 -16.60
N ILE A 18 10.23 21.24 -15.77
CA ILE A 18 9.69 19.95 -16.20
C ILE A 18 8.56 20.13 -17.20
N ALA A 19 7.63 21.05 -16.93
CA ALA A 19 6.51 21.36 -17.83
C ALA A 19 7.00 21.85 -19.20
N ALA A 20 8.00 22.72 -19.21
CA ALA A 20 8.62 23.23 -20.45
C ALA A 20 9.32 22.14 -21.26
N ALA A 21 9.93 21.13 -20.56
CA ALA A 21 10.64 20.03 -21.21
C ALA A 21 9.72 18.93 -21.72
N TYR A 22 8.62 18.65 -21.02
CA TYR A 22 7.79 17.45 -21.26
C TYR A 22 6.30 17.76 -21.56
N GLY A 23 5.86 19.02 -21.50
CA GLY A 23 4.49 19.39 -21.85
C GLY A 23 3.44 18.97 -20.81
N CYS A 24 3.82 18.86 -19.52
CA CYS A 24 2.87 18.57 -18.44
C CYS A 24 2.34 19.84 -17.76
N GLY A 25 1.36 19.69 -16.85
CA GLY A 25 0.91 20.77 -15.96
C GLY A 25 1.89 21.07 -14.82
N THR A 26 1.65 22.16 -14.06
CA THR A 26 2.50 22.62 -12.97
C THR A 26 1.80 22.72 -11.61
N PHE A 27 0.49 22.48 -11.55
CA PHE A 27 -0.31 22.81 -10.36
C PHE A 27 -0.71 21.63 -9.49
N GLN A 28 -0.80 20.43 -10.09
CA GLN A 28 -1.32 19.27 -9.38
C GLN A 28 -0.20 18.36 -8.86
N GLY A 29 -0.53 17.48 -7.93
CA GLY A 29 0.41 16.46 -7.46
C GLY A 29 0.69 15.36 -8.48
N ILE A 30 -0.24 15.11 -9.41
CA ILE A 30 -0.11 14.12 -10.50
C ILE A 30 -0.29 14.86 -11.83
N GLU A 31 0.74 14.89 -12.66
CA GLU A 31 0.76 15.62 -13.93
C GLU A 31 1.13 14.68 -15.10
N PRO A 32 0.13 14.19 -15.84
CA PRO A 32 0.38 13.42 -17.07
C PRO A 32 1.04 14.30 -18.14
N ALA A 33 2.01 13.73 -18.84
CA ALA A 33 2.62 14.24 -20.06
C ALA A 33 2.47 13.17 -21.16
N ASP A 34 1.29 13.09 -21.72
CA ASP A 34 0.89 11.96 -22.58
C ASP A 34 1.75 11.89 -23.84
N GLU A 35 2.12 13.00 -24.46
CA GLU A 35 3.00 13.05 -25.64
C GLU A 35 4.42 12.57 -25.32
N ALA A 36 4.89 12.80 -24.08
CA ALA A 36 6.19 12.34 -23.60
C ALA A 36 6.18 10.91 -23.05
N GLY A 37 5.02 10.26 -22.97
CA GLY A 37 4.87 8.94 -22.39
C GLY A 37 5.20 8.90 -20.90
N LYS A 38 4.90 9.97 -20.15
CA LYS A 38 5.29 10.12 -18.74
C LYS A 38 4.14 10.57 -17.85
N VAL A 39 4.28 10.26 -16.56
CA VAL A 39 3.44 10.82 -15.49
C VAL A 39 4.39 11.34 -14.41
N PHE A 40 4.32 12.61 -14.12
CA PHE A 40 5.09 13.24 -13.06
C PHE A 40 4.28 13.28 -11.77
N VAL A 41 4.89 12.83 -10.67
CA VAL A 41 4.30 12.84 -9.34
C VAL A 41 5.12 13.75 -8.44
N TYR A 42 4.45 14.70 -7.82
CA TYR A 42 5.05 15.68 -6.93
C TYR A 42 4.52 15.47 -5.52
N SER A 43 5.36 14.99 -4.64
CA SER A 43 5.06 14.80 -3.22
C SER A 43 5.64 15.94 -2.40
N ASP A 44 4.88 16.39 -1.43
CA ASP A 44 5.31 17.37 -0.43
C ASP A 44 4.81 16.89 0.95
N PRO A 45 5.57 16.04 1.64
CA PRO A 45 5.17 15.49 2.93
C PRO A 45 4.88 16.57 3.99
N PHE A 46 5.56 17.72 3.91
CA PHE A 46 5.36 18.82 4.88
C PHE A 46 4.08 19.62 4.58
N ALA A 47 3.80 19.93 3.31
CA ALA A 47 2.54 20.57 2.95
C ALA A 47 1.35 19.61 3.12
N GLY A 48 1.58 18.31 3.03
CA GLY A 48 0.59 17.28 3.29
C GLY A 48 0.02 17.37 4.71
N GLU A 49 0.82 17.74 5.70
CA GLU A 49 0.38 17.94 7.09
C GLU A 49 -0.68 19.05 7.22
N GLU A 50 -0.52 20.15 6.47
CA GLU A 50 -1.49 21.27 6.46
C GLU A 50 -2.85 20.81 5.91
N TYR A 51 -2.86 19.82 4.97
CA TYR A 51 -4.07 19.23 4.41
C TYR A 51 -4.50 17.93 5.10
N GLY A 52 -3.80 17.55 6.20
CA GLY A 52 -4.08 16.33 6.95
C GLY A 52 -3.59 15.04 6.26
N TYR A 53 -2.72 15.13 5.27
CA TYR A 53 -2.10 13.98 4.61
C TYR A 53 -0.79 13.64 5.32
N THR A 54 -0.84 12.69 6.24
CA THR A 54 0.35 12.19 6.96
C THR A 54 0.88 10.88 6.38
N PHE A 55 0.48 10.53 5.17
CA PHE A 55 0.80 9.23 4.58
C PHE A 55 1.95 9.29 3.57
N ASP A 56 2.27 10.47 3.04
CA ASP A 56 3.30 10.63 2.03
C ASP A 56 4.70 10.43 2.62
N GLY A 57 5.55 9.75 1.89
CA GLY A 57 6.94 9.54 2.27
C GLY A 57 7.43 8.11 2.05
N ARG A 58 8.72 7.93 2.27
CA ARG A 58 9.33 6.60 2.29
C ARG A 58 8.86 5.87 3.55
N ALA A 59 8.19 4.74 3.36
CA ALA A 59 7.82 3.82 4.41
C ALA A 59 8.97 2.85 4.73
N GLU A 60 8.82 2.07 5.80
CA GLU A 60 9.70 0.93 6.04
C GLU A 60 9.63 -0.03 4.85
N ASP A 61 10.76 -0.64 4.54
CA ASP A 61 10.82 -1.66 3.50
C ASP A 61 9.97 -2.86 3.93
N ASP A 62 9.10 -3.31 3.05
CA ASP A 62 8.34 -4.54 3.26
C ASP A 62 9.06 -5.75 2.63
N GLU A 63 8.43 -6.92 2.66
CA GLU A 63 8.98 -8.15 2.09
C GLU A 63 9.30 -8.06 0.58
N PHE A 64 8.79 -7.01 -0.09
CA PHE A 64 9.03 -6.71 -1.51
C PHE A 64 10.03 -5.57 -1.73
N GLY A 65 10.68 -5.09 -0.68
CA GLY A 65 11.71 -4.07 -0.70
C GLY A 65 11.21 -2.63 -0.56
N PRO A 66 11.97 -1.66 -1.11
CA PRO A 66 11.71 -0.23 -0.87
C PRO A 66 10.32 0.22 -1.30
N LEU A 67 9.69 1.04 -0.45
CA LEU A 67 8.32 1.51 -0.63
C LEU A 67 8.24 3.03 -0.39
N TYR A 68 7.59 3.74 -1.30
CA TYR A 68 7.18 5.13 -1.11
C TYR A 68 5.66 5.23 -1.18
N LEU A 69 5.06 5.88 -0.20
CA LEU A 69 3.62 6.11 -0.12
C LEU A 69 3.28 7.50 -0.63
N TYR A 70 2.18 7.60 -1.37
CA TYR A 70 1.75 8.87 -1.96
C TYR A 70 0.23 8.99 -1.92
N THR A 71 -0.29 10.03 -1.29
CA THR A 71 -1.74 10.30 -1.23
C THR A 71 -2.24 10.84 -2.57
N GLY A 72 -3.26 10.21 -3.11
CA GLY A 72 -3.84 10.53 -4.39
C GLY A 72 -4.49 11.91 -4.48
N ALA A 73 -4.83 12.30 -5.70
CA ALA A 73 -5.46 13.58 -6.00
C ALA A 73 -6.95 13.63 -5.58
N GLY A 74 -7.38 14.80 -5.13
CA GLY A 74 -8.76 15.12 -4.72
C GLY A 74 -8.78 15.74 -3.34
N PRO A 75 -9.17 17.04 -3.20
CA PRO A 75 -9.09 17.77 -1.93
C PRO A 75 -10.23 17.45 -0.95
N ASN A 76 -11.42 17.10 -1.43
CA ASN A 76 -12.62 16.87 -0.62
C ASN A 76 -13.40 15.65 -1.11
N GLY A 77 -14.20 15.05 -0.23
CA GLY A 77 -14.94 13.83 -0.49
C GLY A 77 -14.03 12.61 -0.73
N ASP A 78 -14.61 11.44 -0.91
CA ASP A 78 -13.86 10.21 -1.15
C ASP A 78 -13.08 10.29 -2.47
N GLN A 79 -11.80 9.98 -2.43
CA GLN A 79 -10.98 9.92 -3.63
C GLN A 79 -11.39 8.71 -4.48
N LYS A 80 -11.35 8.90 -5.80
CA LYS A 80 -11.75 7.88 -6.77
C LYS A 80 -10.55 7.43 -7.61
N PRO A 81 -10.53 6.16 -8.05
CA PRO A 81 -9.48 5.64 -8.93
C PRO A 81 -9.68 6.08 -10.41
N SER A 82 -9.99 7.35 -10.61
CA SER A 82 -10.28 7.96 -11.91
C SER A 82 -9.59 9.31 -12.06
N GLY A 83 -9.68 9.93 -13.23
CA GLY A 83 -9.00 11.20 -13.50
C GLY A 83 -7.49 11.09 -13.31
N ARG A 84 -6.89 11.97 -12.51
CA ARG A 84 -5.45 11.97 -12.25
C ARG A 84 -4.99 10.71 -11.53
N ASN A 85 -5.75 10.20 -10.56
CA ASN A 85 -5.50 8.93 -9.92
C ASN A 85 -5.57 7.77 -10.94
N GLY A 86 -6.53 7.80 -11.86
CA GLY A 86 -6.63 6.85 -12.96
C GLY A 86 -5.42 6.90 -13.92
N SER A 87 -4.79 8.07 -14.07
CA SER A 87 -3.57 8.21 -14.87
C SER A 87 -2.40 7.42 -14.28
N LEU A 88 -2.28 7.37 -12.96
CA LEU A 88 -1.31 6.51 -12.29
C LEU A 88 -1.67 5.03 -12.46
N LEU A 89 -2.92 4.66 -12.20
CA LEU A 89 -3.35 3.26 -12.28
C LEU A 89 -3.18 2.66 -13.67
N SER A 90 -3.38 3.45 -14.71
CA SER A 90 -3.25 3.03 -16.11
C SER A 90 -1.87 3.27 -16.71
N HIS A 91 -0.86 3.67 -15.90
CA HIS A 91 0.45 4.04 -16.45
C HIS A 91 1.11 2.91 -17.25
N ALA A 92 1.09 1.69 -16.69
CA ALA A 92 1.68 0.53 -17.34
C ALA A 92 0.93 0.10 -18.60
N GLU A 93 -0.42 0.09 -18.57
CA GLU A 93 -1.26 -0.22 -19.74
C GLU A 93 -1.05 0.77 -20.90
N LYS A 94 -0.80 2.04 -20.55
CA LYS A 94 -0.54 3.11 -21.52
C LYS A 94 0.94 3.30 -21.85
N ASN A 95 1.80 2.40 -21.37
CA ASN A 95 3.24 2.45 -21.56
C ASN A 95 3.84 3.81 -21.15
N ARG A 96 3.42 4.33 -19.98
CA ARG A 96 3.91 5.60 -19.42
C ARG A 96 4.81 5.33 -18.24
N GLU A 97 5.94 6.02 -18.21
CA GLU A 97 6.87 6.03 -17.07
C GLU A 97 6.33 6.94 -15.96
N VAL A 98 6.47 6.52 -14.71
CA VAL A 98 6.14 7.36 -13.55
C VAL A 98 7.42 7.92 -12.95
N HIS A 99 7.49 9.23 -12.76
CA HIS A 99 8.64 9.94 -12.22
C HIS A 99 8.25 10.66 -10.93
N LEU A 100 8.91 10.28 -9.82
CA LEU A 100 8.63 10.83 -8.49
C LEU A 100 9.57 11.99 -8.17
N PHE A 101 8.98 13.08 -7.75
CA PHE A 101 9.67 14.26 -7.20
C PHE A 101 9.20 14.53 -5.79
N VAL A 102 10.10 15.01 -4.94
CA VAL A 102 9.80 15.49 -3.59
C VAL A 102 10.21 16.94 -3.46
N ALA A 103 9.38 17.72 -2.78
CA ALA A 103 9.65 19.13 -2.49
C ALA A 103 11.01 19.29 -1.77
N HIS A 104 11.83 20.28 -2.22
CA HIS A 104 13.22 20.46 -1.75
C HIS A 104 13.51 21.87 -1.21
N GLY A 105 12.50 22.65 -0.95
CA GLY A 105 12.65 24.02 -0.50
C GLY A 105 12.26 25.03 -1.58
N LYS A 106 12.61 26.28 -1.40
CA LYS A 106 12.25 27.38 -2.32
C LYS A 106 13.43 27.84 -3.15
N VAL A 107 13.16 28.24 -4.37
CA VAL A 107 14.13 28.92 -5.22
C VAL A 107 14.53 30.24 -4.55
N PRO A 108 15.83 30.50 -4.33
CA PRO A 108 16.28 31.75 -3.74
C PRO A 108 15.74 32.99 -4.48
N GLY A 109 15.16 33.95 -3.76
CA GLY A 109 14.55 35.15 -4.32
C GLY A 109 13.24 34.94 -5.09
N SER A 110 12.68 33.75 -5.04
CA SER A 110 11.40 33.40 -5.68
C SER A 110 10.53 32.63 -4.70
N GLY A 111 9.19 32.65 -4.88
CA GLY A 111 8.25 31.81 -4.14
C GLY A 111 8.13 30.40 -4.71
N ALA A 112 8.77 30.08 -5.82
CA ALA A 112 8.68 28.79 -6.50
C ALA A 112 9.34 27.68 -5.68
N MET A 113 8.64 26.52 -5.57
CA MET A 113 9.17 25.34 -4.90
C MET A 113 10.15 24.61 -5.81
N GLN A 114 11.34 24.30 -5.29
CA GLN A 114 12.24 23.35 -5.91
C GLN A 114 11.75 21.92 -5.67
N GLN A 115 12.01 21.08 -6.65
CA GLN A 115 11.66 19.67 -6.64
C GLN A 115 12.93 18.84 -6.82
N ARG A 116 13.14 17.87 -5.96
CA ARG A 116 14.20 16.88 -6.11
C ARG A 116 13.66 15.64 -6.77
N TYR A 117 14.25 15.24 -7.87
CA TYR A 117 13.89 14.01 -8.56
C TYR A 117 14.38 12.80 -7.78
N ILE A 118 13.47 11.94 -7.35
CA ILE A 118 13.81 10.73 -6.61
C ILE A 118 14.20 9.60 -7.55
N GLY A 119 13.49 9.44 -8.63
CA GLY A 119 13.72 8.37 -9.60
C GLY A 119 12.47 7.93 -10.33
N GLN A 120 12.65 7.02 -11.27
CA GLN A 120 11.55 6.36 -11.95
C GLN A 120 10.92 5.32 -11.01
N MET A 121 9.59 5.30 -10.97
CA MET A 121 8.81 4.43 -10.10
C MET A 121 7.83 3.58 -10.91
N VAL A 122 7.38 2.52 -10.29
CA VAL A 122 6.23 1.73 -10.74
C VAL A 122 5.24 1.61 -9.57
N LEU A 123 3.97 1.43 -9.85
CA LEU A 123 3.04 1.05 -8.82
C LEU A 123 3.32 -0.39 -8.38
N ASP A 124 3.16 -0.64 -7.08
CA ASP A 124 3.20 -2.01 -6.55
C ASP A 124 2.26 -2.90 -7.37
N PRO A 125 2.78 -3.97 -8.01
CA PRO A 125 2.01 -4.76 -8.97
C PRO A 125 0.92 -5.61 -8.32
N VAL A 126 0.98 -5.78 -7.02
CA VAL A 126 0.03 -6.59 -6.25
C VAL A 126 -1.01 -5.71 -5.56
N LYS A 127 -0.53 -4.64 -4.92
CA LYS A 127 -1.36 -3.70 -4.17
C LYS A 127 -0.99 -2.28 -4.57
N PRO A 128 -1.52 -1.77 -5.69
CA PRO A 128 -1.12 -0.47 -6.25
C PRO A 128 -1.44 0.71 -5.32
N TYR A 129 -2.42 0.57 -4.45
CA TYR A 129 -2.77 1.55 -3.42
C TYR A 129 -3.48 0.91 -2.23
N ASP A 130 -3.41 1.58 -1.10
CA ASP A 130 -4.27 1.36 0.07
C ASP A 130 -5.42 2.36 0.04
N ILE A 131 -6.55 2.01 0.64
CA ILE A 131 -7.57 2.98 1.00
C ILE A 131 -7.42 3.27 2.49
N ARG A 132 -7.19 4.54 2.82
CA ARG A 132 -7.02 4.99 4.19
C ARG A 132 -8.03 6.07 4.54
N ARG A 133 -8.33 6.19 5.83
CA ARG A 133 -9.10 7.31 6.37
C ARG A 133 -8.18 8.50 6.57
N GLY A 134 -8.55 9.63 6.02
CA GLY A 134 -7.82 10.88 6.18
C GLY A 134 -8.76 12.08 6.05
N PRO A 135 -8.43 13.25 6.63
CA PRO A 135 -9.26 14.43 6.48
C PRO A 135 -9.20 14.98 5.05
N GLY A 136 -10.29 15.59 4.63
CA GLY A 136 -10.30 16.46 3.47
C GLY A 136 -9.81 17.87 3.84
N ARG A 137 -9.67 18.75 2.86
CA ARG A 137 -9.35 20.16 3.08
C ARG A 137 -10.41 20.88 3.93
N ASP A 138 -11.63 20.35 3.95
CA ASP A 138 -12.77 20.77 4.76
C ASP A 138 -12.75 20.20 6.20
N GLY A 139 -11.73 19.39 6.54
CA GLY A 139 -11.60 18.70 7.83
C GLY A 139 -12.49 17.46 7.97
N VAL A 140 -13.30 17.12 6.96
CA VAL A 140 -14.18 15.96 7.01
C VAL A 140 -13.39 14.69 6.71
N MET A 141 -13.50 13.68 7.59
CA MET A 141 -12.86 12.37 7.39
C MET A 141 -13.45 11.64 6.20
N ARG A 142 -12.60 11.18 5.31
CA ARG A 142 -12.95 10.56 4.03
C ARG A 142 -12.02 9.42 3.66
N ASN A 143 -12.36 8.65 2.64
CA ASN A 143 -11.47 7.65 2.05
C ASN A 143 -10.49 8.34 1.08
N VAL A 144 -9.20 8.09 1.29
CA VAL A 144 -8.12 8.54 0.42
C VAL A 144 -7.38 7.35 -0.17
N LEU A 145 -6.91 7.49 -1.41
CA LEU A 145 -6.08 6.50 -2.07
C LEU A 145 -4.62 6.78 -1.72
N VAL A 146 -3.94 5.85 -1.07
CA VAL A 146 -2.51 5.96 -0.78
C VAL A 146 -1.77 5.03 -1.72
N PHE A 147 -1.23 5.58 -2.82
CA PHE A 147 -0.49 4.83 -3.82
C PHE A 147 0.81 4.29 -3.24
N ARG A 148 1.18 3.10 -3.68
CA ARG A 148 2.37 2.38 -3.26
C ARG A 148 3.35 2.34 -4.44
N PHE A 149 4.39 3.16 -4.36
CA PHE A 149 5.43 3.23 -5.38
C PHE A 149 6.63 2.39 -5.01
N ARG A 150 7.15 1.70 -5.99
CA ARG A 150 8.42 0.98 -5.92
C ARG A 150 9.39 1.51 -6.95
N PRO A 151 10.70 1.49 -6.70
CA PRO A 151 11.68 1.86 -7.73
C PRO A 151 11.49 1.01 -8.99
N ALA A 152 11.54 1.61 -10.16
CA ALA A 152 11.58 0.89 -11.41
C ALA A 152 12.90 0.11 -11.53
N GLU A 153 12.90 -0.96 -12.34
CA GLU A 153 14.12 -1.74 -12.61
C GLU A 153 15.29 -0.85 -13.03
N GLY A 154 16.45 -1.09 -12.43
CA GLY A 154 17.66 -0.32 -12.70
C GLY A 154 17.69 1.09 -12.09
N THR A 155 16.63 1.51 -11.40
CA THR A 155 16.59 2.82 -10.72
C THR A 155 17.16 2.72 -9.31
N THR A 156 18.18 3.50 -9.01
CA THR A 156 18.65 3.77 -7.65
C THR A 156 18.05 5.09 -7.19
N PRO A 157 17.02 5.09 -6.33
CA PRO A 157 16.35 6.31 -5.92
C PRO A 157 17.24 7.20 -5.06
N ALA A 158 17.12 8.50 -5.24
CA ALA A 158 17.86 9.50 -4.44
C ALA A 158 17.11 9.84 -3.14
N TRP A 159 16.87 8.84 -2.29
CA TRP A 159 16.25 9.04 -0.98
C TRP A 159 17.15 9.82 -0.03
N THR A 160 16.53 10.53 0.90
CA THR A 160 17.17 11.13 2.07
C THR A 160 16.38 10.78 3.32
N GLU A 161 16.94 10.98 4.50
CA GLU A 161 16.22 10.80 5.76
C GLU A 161 14.97 11.69 5.87
N ALA A 162 15.01 12.87 5.25
CA ALA A 162 13.86 13.77 5.22
C ALA A 162 12.68 13.27 4.38
N ASP A 163 12.85 12.24 3.57
CA ASP A 163 11.79 11.65 2.75
C ASP A 163 10.97 10.60 3.50
N GLN A 164 11.32 10.26 4.73
CA GLN A 164 10.59 9.29 5.54
C GLN A 164 9.14 9.75 5.77
N THR A 165 8.22 8.81 5.79
CA THR A 165 6.84 9.08 6.22
C THR A 165 6.86 9.70 7.62
N PRO A 166 6.21 10.85 7.85
CA PRO A 166 6.20 11.48 9.16
C PRO A 166 5.62 10.55 10.23
N ALA A 167 6.22 10.57 11.42
CA ALA A 167 5.68 9.87 12.57
C ALA A 167 4.34 10.50 13.00
N ALA A 168 3.38 9.66 13.33
CA ALA A 168 2.07 10.14 13.77
C ALA A 168 2.15 10.89 15.10
N ALA A 169 1.48 12.03 15.19
CA ALA A 169 1.42 12.82 16.44
C ALA A 169 0.53 12.18 17.51
N LYS A 170 -0.45 11.37 17.11
CA LYS A 170 -1.46 10.78 18.02
C LYS A 170 -1.75 9.34 17.60
N THR A 171 -2.03 8.50 18.60
CA THR A 171 -2.64 7.19 18.34
C THR A 171 -4.12 7.39 18.03
N THR A 172 -4.57 6.91 16.89
CA THR A 172 -5.98 6.93 16.46
C THR A 172 -6.41 5.57 15.95
N ILE A 173 -7.70 5.30 16.07
CA ILE A 173 -8.32 4.08 15.53
C ILE A 173 -9.54 4.51 14.74
N GLU A 174 -9.52 4.24 13.44
CA GLU A 174 -10.61 4.53 12.52
C GLU A 174 -11.20 3.23 12.00
N VAL A 175 -12.53 3.16 11.97
CA VAL A 175 -13.23 2.02 11.35
C VAL A 175 -13.18 2.16 9.84
N THR A 176 -12.82 1.09 9.15
CA THR A 176 -12.72 1.02 7.69
C THR A 176 -13.53 -0.15 7.13
N ASP A 177 -13.89 -0.10 5.86
CA ASP A 177 -14.53 -1.23 5.18
C ASP A 177 -13.46 -2.23 4.73
N PRO A 178 -13.54 -3.52 5.12
CA PRO A 178 -12.60 -4.54 4.68
C PRO A 178 -12.59 -4.73 3.16
N ALA A 179 -13.74 -4.61 2.51
CA ALA A 179 -13.86 -4.75 1.06
C ALA A 179 -13.11 -3.64 0.29
N VAL A 180 -12.85 -2.51 0.93
CA VAL A 180 -12.17 -1.34 0.37
C VAL A 180 -10.65 -1.46 0.45
N ALA A 181 -10.13 -2.30 1.37
CA ALA A 181 -8.70 -2.50 1.57
C ALA A 181 -8.01 -3.34 0.47
N VAL A 182 -8.77 -3.91 -0.47
CA VAL A 182 -8.23 -4.76 -1.55
C VAL A 182 -8.46 -4.09 -2.91
N PRO A 183 -7.47 -3.39 -3.46
CA PRO A 183 -7.58 -2.79 -4.78
C PRO A 183 -7.71 -3.85 -5.89
N ALA A 184 -8.36 -3.49 -6.99
CA ALA A 184 -8.39 -4.34 -8.16
C ALA A 184 -6.96 -4.55 -8.71
N PRO A 185 -6.59 -5.76 -9.14
CA PRO A 185 -5.27 -6.03 -9.67
C PRO A 185 -5.01 -5.20 -10.92
N VAL A 186 -3.83 -4.58 -11.00
CA VAL A 186 -3.34 -3.95 -12.22
C VAL A 186 -2.93 -5.05 -13.18
N VAL A 187 -3.52 -5.09 -14.36
CA VAL A 187 -3.09 -5.98 -15.43
C VAL A 187 -1.85 -5.36 -16.06
N LEU A 188 -0.67 -5.93 -15.78
CA LEU A 188 0.55 -5.53 -16.46
C LEU A 188 0.57 -6.14 -17.88
N PRO A 189 1.00 -5.38 -18.89
CA PRO A 189 1.22 -5.94 -20.22
C PRO A 189 2.22 -7.10 -20.14
N GLN A 190 1.91 -8.24 -20.74
CA GLN A 190 2.88 -9.32 -20.92
C GLN A 190 3.96 -8.82 -21.88
N GLN A 191 5.16 -8.58 -21.39
CA GLN A 191 6.31 -8.40 -22.28
C GLN A 191 6.66 -9.75 -22.90
N SER A 192 6.29 -9.92 -24.17
CA SER A 192 6.79 -10.97 -25.02
C SER A 192 8.21 -10.62 -25.45
N GLY A 193 9.20 -11.24 -24.85
CA GLY A 193 10.59 -10.98 -25.23
C GLY A 193 11.57 -11.90 -24.53
N ALA A 194 11.71 -13.13 -25.05
CA ALA A 194 12.81 -13.99 -24.64
C ALA A 194 14.15 -13.40 -25.07
N LYS A 195 15.06 -13.14 -24.13
CA LYS A 195 16.51 -13.24 -24.39
C LYS A 195 17.23 -13.83 -23.19
N VAL A 196 17.79 -15.00 -23.47
CA VAL A 196 18.72 -15.75 -22.65
C VAL A 196 20.07 -15.05 -22.62
N LYS A 197 20.69 -14.96 -21.45
CA LYS A 197 22.11 -15.26 -21.12
C LYS A 197 22.68 -14.31 -20.06
N LYS A 198 23.29 -14.79 -19.10
CA LYS A 198 24.41 -15.58 -18.64
C LYS A 198 24.92 -15.07 -17.29
N THR A 199 24.96 -15.98 -16.31
CA THR A 199 26.02 -16.28 -15.34
C THR A 199 26.78 -15.13 -14.64
N GLU A 200 26.61 -15.15 -13.30
CA GLU A 200 27.55 -14.80 -12.23
C GLU A 200 28.05 -13.37 -12.13
N GLN A 201 27.49 -12.67 -11.14
CA GLN A 201 28.27 -12.11 -10.03
C GLN A 201 27.31 -11.65 -8.92
N HIS A 202 27.59 -12.06 -7.71
CA HIS A 202 26.92 -11.63 -6.49
C HIS A 202 26.95 -10.12 -6.35
N ASN A 203 25.78 -9.49 -6.36
CA ASN A 203 25.53 -8.22 -5.66
C ASN A 203 24.06 -8.14 -5.27
N THR A 204 23.85 -8.02 -3.98
CA THR A 204 22.58 -7.81 -3.30
C THR A 204 21.96 -6.47 -3.71
N SER A 205 21.15 -6.50 -4.73
CA SER A 205 20.09 -5.52 -5.01
C SER A 205 19.10 -6.19 -5.97
N GLU A 206 18.27 -7.08 -5.42
CA GLU A 206 17.14 -7.62 -6.16
C GLU A 206 16.15 -6.48 -6.38
N THR A 207 16.09 -6.03 -7.60
CA THR A 207 15.21 -4.99 -8.07
C THR A 207 13.82 -5.57 -8.35
N ILE A 208 12.79 -4.90 -7.93
CA ILE A 208 11.37 -5.30 -7.79
C ILE A 208 10.64 -5.65 -9.10
N ALA A 209 11.28 -5.61 -10.25
CA ALA A 209 10.73 -6.16 -11.49
C ALA A 209 10.46 -7.68 -11.41
N ASP A 210 11.07 -8.36 -10.45
CA ASP A 210 10.95 -9.79 -10.20
C ASP A 210 10.24 -10.15 -8.89
N ILE A 211 9.08 -9.54 -8.58
CA ILE A 211 8.19 -10.23 -7.63
C ILE A 211 7.80 -11.55 -8.30
N PRO A 212 8.27 -12.70 -7.79
CA PRO A 212 8.00 -13.98 -8.42
C PRO A 212 6.50 -14.16 -8.63
N ALA A 213 6.09 -14.65 -9.79
CA ALA A 213 4.67 -14.87 -10.11
C ALA A 213 3.94 -15.65 -8.99
N GLY A 214 4.68 -16.43 -8.21
CA GLY A 214 4.20 -17.10 -7.01
C GLY A 214 3.75 -16.16 -5.89
N GLN A 215 4.50 -15.11 -5.58
CA GLN A 215 4.16 -14.17 -4.48
C GLN A 215 2.93 -13.31 -4.83
N ARG A 216 2.82 -12.84 -6.09
CA ARG A 216 1.60 -12.15 -6.57
C ARG A 216 0.36 -13.02 -6.42
N LYS A 217 0.50 -14.33 -6.67
CA LYS A 217 -0.58 -15.29 -6.51
C LYS A 217 -0.99 -15.47 -5.05
N VAL A 218 -0.06 -15.38 -4.12
CA VAL A 218 -0.31 -15.50 -2.67
C VAL A 218 -1.12 -14.32 -2.14
N LEU A 219 -0.70 -13.09 -2.42
CA LEU A 219 -1.39 -11.88 -1.97
C LEU A 219 -2.78 -11.73 -2.60
N ARG A 220 -2.93 -12.14 -3.87
CA ARG A 220 -4.26 -12.20 -4.49
C ARG A 220 -5.18 -13.19 -3.77
N ARG A 221 -4.66 -14.35 -3.39
CA ARG A 221 -5.40 -15.35 -2.61
C ARG A 221 -5.83 -14.84 -1.25
N GLU A 222 -4.97 -14.08 -0.57
CA GLU A 222 -5.27 -13.48 0.72
C GLU A 222 -6.46 -12.54 0.63
N GLY A 223 -6.45 -11.59 -0.31
CA GLY A 223 -7.58 -10.70 -0.54
C GLY A 223 -8.86 -11.41 -1.01
N GLU A 224 -8.75 -12.47 -1.81
CA GLU A 224 -9.89 -13.29 -2.22
C GLU A 224 -10.47 -14.06 -1.04
N LEU A 225 -9.61 -14.59 -0.16
CA LEU A 225 -9.99 -15.31 1.05
C LEU A 225 -10.73 -14.40 2.04
N VAL A 226 -10.22 -13.19 2.29
CA VAL A 226 -10.87 -12.19 3.16
C VAL A 226 -12.26 -11.84 2.63
N ARG A 227 -12.39 -11.56 1.31
CA ARG A 227 -13.69 -11.25 0.70
C ARG A 227 -14.68 -12.41 0.79
N ALA A 228 -14.22 -13.63 0.52
CA ALA A 228 -15.07 -14.83 0.60
C ALA A 228 -15.57 -15.06 2.04
N PHE A 229 -14.70 -14.87 3.02
CA PHE A 229 -15.07 -15.04 4.42
C PHE A 229 -15.97 -13.91 4.93
N ALA A 230 -15.70 -12.65 4.55
CA ALA A 230 -16.59 -11.52 4.87
C ALA A 230 -18.01 -11.74 4.30
N ALA A 231 -18.12 -12.24 3.07
CA ALA A 231 -19.40 -12.60 2.47
C ALA A 231 -20.10 -13.76 3.22
N HIS A 232 -19.33 -14.74 3.69
CA HIS A 232 -19.84 -15.85 4.50
C HIS A 232 -20.42 -15.35 5.84
N LEU A 233 -19.69 -14.47 6.54
CA LEU A 233 -20.14 -13.84 7.78
C LEU A 233 -21.41 -12.99 7.55
N ALA A 234 -21.42 -12.18 6.49
CA ALA A 234 -22.57 -11.35 6.14
C ALA A 234 -23.83 -12.20 5.83
N ALA A 235 -23.67 -13.33 5.15
CA ALA A 235 -24.77 -14.27 4.88
C ALA A 235 -25.33 -14.89 6.18
N ALA A 236 -24.52 -15.01 7.22
CA ALA A 236 -24.94 -15.44 8.56
C ALA A 236 -25.49 -14.29 9.44
N GLY A 237 -25.56 -13.07 8.90
CA GLY A 237 -26.08 -11.89 9.61
C GLY A 237 -25.05 -11.12 10.45
N HIS A 238 -23.77 -11.45 10.34
CA HIS A 238 -22.70 -10.77 11.06
C HIS A 238 -22.34 -9.43 10.40
N LYS A 239 -21.91 -8.48 11.22
CA LYS A 239 -21.41 -7.17 10.80
C LYS A 239 -19.90 -7.17 10.82
N THR A 240 -19.31 -6.87 9.68
CA THR A 240 -17.86 -6.87 9.54
C THR A 240 -17.33 -5.49 9.17
N HIS A 241 -16.13 -5.18 9.65
CA HIS A 241 -15.34 -4.03 9.25
C HIS A 241 -13.85 -4.31 9.47
N SER A 242 -12.99 -3.36 9.22
CA SER A 242 -11.59 -3.38 9.61
C SER A 242 -11.24 -2.12 10.39
N PHE A 243 -9.96 -1.97 10.75
CA PHE A 243 -9.46 -0.81 11.45
C PHE A 243 -8.28 -0.22 10.69
N GLN A 244 -8.14 1.08 10.77
CA GLN A 244 -6.91 1.80 10.51
C GLN A 244 -6.36 2.26 11.85
N ILE A 245 -5.21 1.72 12.25
CA ILE A 245 -4.57 2.00 13.53
C ILE A 245 -3.31 2.82 13.25
N THR A 246 -3.29 4.04 13.75
CA THR A 246 -2.12 4.92 13.69
C THR A 246 -1.53 5.02 15.09
N ILE A 247 -0.24 4.84 15.25
CA ILE A 247 0.43 4.81 16.56
C ILE A 247 1.27 6.07 16.72
N ALA A 248 1.09 6.79 17.84
CA ALA A 248 1.87 7.97 18.14
C ALA A 248 3.37 7.64 18.19
N GLY A 249 4.18 8.44 17.49
CA GLY A 249 5.62 8.25 17.40
C GLY A 249 6.06 7.25 16.34
N GLU A 250 5.13 6.54 15.69
CA GLU A 250 5.43 5.59 14.63
C GLU A 250 5.04 6.14 13.25
N PRO A 251 5.85 5.93 12.22
CA PRO A 251 5.46 6.18 10.85
C PRO A 251 4.62 5.01 10.34
N GLY A 252 3.51 5.29 9.69
CA GLY A 252 2.71 4.27 9.04
C GLY A 252 1.41 3.94 9.77
N VAL A 253 0.74 2.93 9.24
CA VAL A 253 -0.61 2.53 9.64
C VAL A 253 -0.69 1.01 9.69
N LEU A 254 -1.21 0.48 10.79
CA LEU A 254 -1.55 -0.94 10.90
C LEU A 254 -2.98 -1.14 10.41
N THR A 255 -3.20 -2.14 9.58
CA THR A 255 -4.51 -2.44 9.00
C THR A 255 -4.78 -3.94 9.13
N PRO A 256 -5.52 -4.36 10.15
CA PRO A 256 -6.02 -5.75 10.24
C PRO A 256 -6.87 -6.11 9.04
N ASP A 257 -6.89 -7.38 8.67
CA ASP A 257 -7.63 -7.81 7.49
C ASP A 257 -9.15 -7.77 7.67
N LEU A 258 -9.66 -8.27 8.80
CA LEU A 258 -11.09 -8.36 9.03
C LEU A 258 -11.42 -8.38 10.53
N TYR A 259 -12.48 -7.68 10.91
CA TYR A 259 -13.06 -7.74 12.25
C TYR A 259 -14.54 -8.04 12.15
N ASP A 260 -14.97 -9.07 12.87
CA ASP A 260 -16.37 -9.39 13.09
C ASP A 260 -16.88 -8.68 14.35
N ALA A 261 -17.69 -7.66 14.13
CA ALA A 261 -18.24 -6.85 15.23
C ALA A 261 -19.39 -7.56 15.97
N THR A 262 -19.95 -8.62 15.40
CA THR A 262 -21.03 -9.40 16.03
C THR A 262 -20.48 -10.30 17.12
N ASP A 263 -19.41 -11.04 16.83
CA ASP A 263 -18.80 -12.00 17.75
C ASP A 263 -17.52 -11.47 18.41
N HIS A 264 -17.15 -10.21 18.12
CA HIS A 264 -15.96 -9.56 18.64
C HIS A 264 -14.67 -10.34 18.36
N VAL A 265 -14.46 -10.69 17.08
CA VAL A 265 -13.33 -11.49 16.62
C VAL A 265 -12.50 -10.72 15.60
N LEU A 266 -11.20 -10.68 15.81
CA LEU A 266 -10.22 -10.13 14.85
C LEU A 266 -9.61 -11.27 14.07
N TYR A 267 -9.66 -11.18 12.75
CA TYR A 267 -9.08 -12.17 11.83
C TYR A 267 -7.88 -11.57 11.09
N GLU A 268 -6.82 -12.36 10.98
CA GLU A 268 -5.69 -12.13 10.11
C GLU A 268 -5.60 -13.25 9.08
N ALA A 269 -5.66 -12.91 7.82
CA ALA A 269 -5.63 -13.86 6.72
C ALA A 269 -4.21 -14.08 6.20
N LYS A 270 -3.95 -15.28 5.69
CA LYS A 270 -2.72 -15.57 4.94
C LYS A 270 -3.02 -16.34 3.67
N GLY A 271 -2.43 -15.93 2.58
CA GLY A 271 -2.60 -16.57 1.27
C GLY A 271 -1.93 -17.93 1.15
N LEU A 272 -1.12 -18.34 2.13
CA LEU A 272 -0.48 -19.66 2.26
C LEU A 272 -0.60 -20.20 3.68
N THR A 273 -0.78 -21.54 3.76
CA THR A 273 -0.89 -22.29 5.02
C THR A 273 0.51 -22.78 5.49
N THR A 274 1.54 -21.94 5.38
CA THR A 274 2.88 -22.31 5.84
C THR A 274 3.12 -21.87 7.28
N ARG A 275 4.02 -22.55 8.00
CA ARG A 275 4.43 -22.16 9.35
C ARG A 275 4.91 -20.70 9.42
N ALA A 276 5.68 -20.24 8.42
CA ALA A 276 6.18 -18.86 8.38
C ALA A 276 5.03 -17.84 8.34
N ASN A 277 4.03 -18.06 7.48
CA ASN A 277 2.86 -17.19 7.37
C ASN A 277 1.99 -17.22 8.64
N VAL A 278 1.82 -18.39 9.25
CA VAL A 278 1.06 -18.50 10.52
C VAL A 278 1.79 -17.77 11.66
N ARG A 279 3.10 -17.90 11.78
CA ARG A 279 3.89 -17.14 12.78
C ARG A 279 3.80 -15.64 12.56
N MET A 280 3.80 -15.18 11.31
CA MET A 280 3.58 -13.77 10.97
C MET A 280 2.18 -13.31 11.41
N ALA A 281 1.14 -14.06 11.09
CA ALA A 281 -0.23 -13.76 11.50
C ALA A 281 -0.39 -13.67 13.03
N ILE A 282 0.22 -14.59 13.78
CA ILE A 282 0.22 -14.55 15.25
C ILE A 282 0.85 -13.24 15.74
N GLY A 283 2.00 -12.84 15.20
CA GLY A 283 2.66 -11.59 15.56
C GLY A 283 1.81 -10.36 15.24
N GLN A 284 1.20 -10.32 14.07
CA GLN A 284 0.29 -9.24 13.64
C GLN A 284 -0.94 -9.15 14.55
N LEU A 285 -1.60 -10.26 14.85
CA LEU A 285 -2.74 -10.31 15.77
C LEU A 285 -2.36 -9.85 17.18
N ALA A 286 -1.19 -10.28 17.67
CA ALA A 286 -0.69 -9.86 18.98
C ALA A 286 -0.43 -8.35 19.05
N ASP A 287 0.01 -7.74 17.96
CA ASP A 287 0.21 -6.30 17.86
C ASP A 287 -1.13 -5.55 17.75
N TYR A 288 -1.98 -5.93 16.81
CA TYR A 288 -3.23 -5.22 16.54
C TYR A 288 -4.19 -5.20 17.72
N ARG A 289 -4.37 -6.36 18.41
CA ARG A 289 -5.29 -6.46 19.55
C ARG A 289 -5.01 -5.50 20.70
N ARG A 290 -3.78 -5.01 20.84
CA ARG A 290 -3.40 -4.04 21.87
C ARG A 290 -4.12 -2.72 21.71
N HIS A 291 -4.51 -2.39 20.48
CA HIS A 291 -5.08 -1.09 20.10
C HIS A 291 -6.60 -1.12 19.94
N ILE A 292 -7.20 -2.31 19.78
CA ILE A 292 -8.64 -2.43 19.56
C ILE A 292 -9.41 -2.26 20.86
N PRO A 293 -10.49 -1.45 20.90
CA PRO A 293 -11.35 -1.32 22.07
C PRO A 293 -11.94 -2.67 22.51
N GLY A 294 -12.10 -2.88 23.81
CA GLY A 294 -12.66 -4.15 24.33
C GLY A 294 -11.69 -5.33 24.28
N ARG A 295 -10.38 -5.07 24.25
CA ARG A 295 -9.33 -6.10 24.05
C ARG A 295 -9.38 -7.30 25.00
N LYS A 296 -10.05 -7.18 26.16
CA LYS A 296 -10.14 -8.29 27.14
C LYS A 296 -11.06 -9.41 26.66
N GLU A 297 -12.11 -9.03 25.95
CA GLU A 297 -13.10 -9.92 25.37
C GLU A 297 -12.81 -10.22 23.88
N LEU A 298 -11.83 -9.53 23.30
CA LEU A 298 -11.45 -9.68 21.89
C LEU A 298 -10.81 -11.04 21.66
N ARG A 299 -11.46 -11.84 20.82
CA ARG A 299 -10.91 -13.08 20.30
C ARG A 299 -10.09 -12.79 19.04
N VAL A 300 -9.11 -13.64 18.78
CA VAL A 300 -8.24 -13.50 17.61
C VAL A 300 -8.19 -14.82 16.86
N ALA A 301 -8.22 -14.77 15.54
CA ALA A 301 -8.23 -15.94 14.69
C ALA A 301 -7.34 -15.77 13.45
N VAL A 302 -6.68 -16.83 13.04
CA VAL A 302 -5.98 -16.89 11.74
C VAL A 302 -6.94 -17.51 10.71
N LEU A 303 -7.04 -16.85 9.56
CA LEU A 303 -7.83 -17.30 8.42
C LEU A 303 -6.91 -17.85 7.33
N LEU A 304 -7.04 -19.12 6.98
CA LEU A 304 -6.16 -19.83 6.06
C LEU A 304 -6.90 -20.33 4.80
N PRO A 305 -6.22 -20.46 3.65
CA PRO A 305 -6.82 -20.97 2.42
C PRO A 305 -7.01 -22.50 2.42
N SER A 306 -6.44 -23.20 3.41
CA SER A 306 -6.55 -24.65 3.54
C SER A 306 -6.22 -25.10 4.96
N LYS A 307 -6.54 -26.37 5.28
CA LYS A 307 -6.23 -26.99 6.57
C LYS A 307 -4.71 -27.01 6.80
N PRO A 308 -4.20 -26.47 7.94
CA PRO A 308 -2.80 -26.57 8.32
C PRO A 308 -2.43 -27.98 8.81
N THR A 309 -1.13 -28.24 8.98
CA THR A 309 -0.62 -29.44 9.64
C THR A 309 -1.03 -29.45 11.12
N VAL A 310 -1.00 -30.64 11.72
CA VAL A 310 -1.34 -30.81 13.15
C VAL A 310 -0.45 -29.93 14.03
N ASP A 311 0.84 -29.94 13.79
CA ASP A 311 1.81 -29.15 14.55
C ASP A 311 1.59 -27.61 14.43
N VAL A 312 1.18 -27.10 13.25
CA VAL A 312 0.81 -25.69 13.10
C VAL A 312 -0.50 -25.38 13.83
N LYS A 313 -1.46 -26.33 13.88
CA LYS A 313 -2.67 -26.19 14.67
C LYS A 313 -2.34 -26.17 16.17
N ASP A 314 -1.43 -27.03 16.63
CA ASP A 314 -0.99 -27.06 18.02
C ASP A 314 -0.33 -25.73 18.41
N LEU A 315 0.52 -25.15 17.52
CA LEU A 315 1.10 -23.81 17.72
C LEU A 315 0.01 -22.75 17.92
N LEU A 316 -1.04 -22.74 17.11
CA LEU A 316 -2.14 -21.79 17.27
C LEU A 316 -2.86 -21.97 18.62
N GLY A 317 -3.08 -23.21 19.04
CA GLY A 317 -3.68 -23.52 20.34
C GLY A 317 -2.85 -23.02 21.53
N GLU A 318 -1.54 -23.20 21.51
CA GLU A 318 -0.61 -22.71 22.54
C GLU A 318 -0.60 -21.17 22.62
N GLU A 319 -0.81 -20.49 21.51
CA GLU A 319 -0.86 -19.03 21.45
C GLU A 319 -2.29 -18.45 21.67
N TYR A 320 -3.26 -19.30 21.98
CA TYR A 320 -4.67 -18.92 22.14
C TYR A 320 -5.23 -18.17 20.92
N VAL A 321 -4.82 -18.60 19.74
CA VAL A 321 -5.29 -18.08 18.45
C VAL A 321 -6.19 -19.10 17.80
N GLU A 322 -7.40 -18.71 17.51
CA GLU A 322 -8.40 -19.56 16.84
C GLU A 322 -7.99 -19.80 15.38
N LEU A 323 -8.51 -20.88 14.82
CA LEU A 323 -8.23 -21.27 13.44
C LEU A 323 -9.50 -21.36 12.62
N VAL A 324 -9.55 -20.61 11.53
CA VAL A 324 -10.54 -20.76 10.47
C VAL A 324 -9.82 -21.07 9.16
N TYR A 325 -10.30 -22.01 8.38
CA TYR A 325 -9.73 -22.30 7.07
C TYR A 325 -10.80 -22.63 6.03
N GLN A 326 -10.52 -22.29 4.78
CA GLN A 326 -11.40 -22.52 3.64
C GLN A 326 -11.34 -23.99 3.19
N THR A 327 -12.49 -24.51 2.75
CA THR A 327 -12.66 -25.80 2.08
C THR A 327 -13.58 -25.63 0.88
N ASP A 328 -13.73 -26.66 0.07
CA ASP A 328 -14.71 -26.68 -1.05
C ASP A 328 -16.17 -26.53 -0.59
N HIS A 329 -16.43 -26.75 0.70
CA HIS A 329 -17.78 -26.69 1.30
C HIS A 329 -18.02 -25.48 2.21
N GLY A 330 -17.10 -24.51 2.19
CA GLY A 330 -17.17 -23.31 3.05
C GLY A 330 -16.01 -23.20 4.03
N PHE A 331 -16.27 -22.70 5.22
CA PHE A 331 -15.23 -22.44 6.23
C PHE A 331 -15.36 -23.38 7.43
N VAL A 332 -14.28 -24.05 7.77
CA VAL A 332 -14.16 -24.92 8.95
C VAL A 332 -13.53 -24.13 10.08
N GLY A 333 -14.00 -24.35 11.32
CA GLY A 333 -13.58 -23.61 12.51
C GLY A 333 -14.44 -22.39 12.81
N TRP A 334 -15.39 -22.08 11.95
CA TRP A 334 -16.41 -21.06 12.21
C TRP A 334 -17.82 -21.75 12.25
N PRO A 335 -18.75 -21.33 13.13
CA PRO A 335 -18.58 -20.35 14.22
C PRO A 335 -17.55 -20.81 15.26
N LEU A 336 -16.81 -19.84 15.83
CA LEU A 336 -15.81 -20.15 16.85
C LEU A 336 -16.51 -20.70 18.11
N ALA A 337 -15.99 -21.78 18.66
CA ALA A 337 -16.54 -22.33 19.90
C ALA A 337 -16.44 -21.29 21.03
N TYR A 338 -17.49 -21.15 21.82
CA TYR A 338 -17.42 -20.39 23.07
C TYR A 338 -16.57 -21.19 24.06
N THR A 339 -15.43 -20.64 24.45
CA THR A 339 -14.56 -21.20 25.51
C THR A 339 -14.94 -20.62 26.86
#